data_aee10e2d3f629203dbbc383fc079ad6a
#
_entry.id   aee10e2d3f629203dbbc383fc079ad6a
#
_cell.length_a   1.000
_cell.length_b   1.000
_cell.length_c   1.000
_cell.angle_alpha   90.00
_cell.angle_beta   90.00
_cell.angle_gamma   90.00
#
_symmetry.space_group_name_H-M   'P 1'
#
loop_
_entity.id
_entity.type
_entity.pdbx_description
1 polymer ?
#
loop_
_entity_poly.entity_id
_entity_poly.type
_entity_poly.pdbx_seq_one_letter_code
_entity_poly.pdbx_strand_id
1 'polypeptide(L)'
;VACGLETGTIKDKMTFDCDGYEDFNGQKVRCVARYGHGIETVRKTLMDSCNDAIMQMSYKIGKNHFTEYQSIYGFGQKTGIDLPGEANTASLMYQVEDMKPIDLATNAFGQNYNCTMVQMVSGFASLINGGTYYQPHLVTKITDSTGNTISTVEPKAVKQTISQSTSDKIRDYLQSVVKEGTGNTAKVDGYSMGGKTGTAQ
;
A
#
# COMPACT_ATOMS: atom_id res chain seq x y z
N VAL A 1 -1.12 6.82 1.76
CA VAL A 1 -0.20 7.91 1.36
C VAL A 1 -0.28 8.14 -0.14
N ALA A 2 -0.03 7.12 -1.01
CA ALA A 2 -0.05 7.29 -2.47
C ALA A 2 -1.37 7.88 -2.98
N CYS A 3 -2.51 7.36 -2.54
CA CYS A 3 -3.84 7.94 -2.83
C CYS A 3 -3.90 9.44 -2.49
N GLY A 4 -3.46 9.82 -1.30
CA GLY A 4 -3.51 11.22 -0.86
C GLY A 4 -2.62 12.14 -1.69
N LEU A 5 -1.44 11.66 -2.11
CA LEU A 5 -0.55 12.42 -2.99
C LEU A 5 -1.15 12.55 -4.40
N GLU A 6 -1.72 11.47 -4.94
CA GLU A 6 -2.30 11.44 -6.28
C GLU A 6 -3.53 12.33 -6.40
N THR A 7 -4.42 12.29 -5.39
CA THR A 7 -5.63 13.14 -5.35
C THR A 7 -5.34 14.58 -4.91
N GLY A 8 -4.11 14.88 -4.46
CA GLY A 8 -3.73 16.18 -3.94
C GLY A 8 -4.31 16.50 -2.55
N THR A 9 -5.01 15.56 -1.91
CA THR A 9 -5.54 15.73 -0.54
C THR A 9 -4.43 15.73 0.51
N ILE A 10 -3.32 15.05 0.21
CA ILE A 10 -2.07 15.10 0.97
C ILE A 10 -1.00 15.77 0.12
N LYS A 11 -0.36 16.77 0.68
CA LYS A 11 0.77 17.48 0.05
C LYS A 11 2.06 17.13 0.79
N ASP A 12 3.16 17.02 0.06
CA ASP A 12 4.49 16.65 0.58
C ASP A 12 4.95 17.49 1.80
N LYS A 13 4.57 18.78 1.82
CA LYS A 13 4.92 19.72 2.91
C LYS A 13 4.02 19.63 4.13
N MET A 14 2.98 18.79 4.12
CA MET A 14 2.10 18.63 5.28
C MET A 14 2.82 17.94 6.42
N THR A 15 2.45 18.33 7.64
CA THR A 15 2.89 17.72 8.87
C THR A 15 1.69 17.27 9.68
N PHE A 16 1.91 16.26 10.52
CA PHE A 16 0.93 15.62 11.39
C PHE A 16 1.53 15.52 12.78
N ASP A 17 0.75 15.79 13.81
CA ASP A 17 1.23 15.70 15.18
C ASP A 17 0.82 14.35 15.77
N CYS A 18 1.81 13.54 16.11
CA CYS A 18 1.60 12.23 16.72
C CYS A 18 1.77 12.33 18.24
N ASP A 19 0.66 12.31 18.96
CA ASP A 19 0.61 12.24 20.43
C ASP A 19 0.48 10.79 20.97
N GLY A 20 0.45 9.81 20.05
CA GLY A 20 0.50 8.39 20.36
C GLY A 20 -0.82 7.65 20.25
N TYR A 21 -1.95 8.30 19.99
CA TYR A 21 -3.23 7.64 19.78
C TYR A 21 -4.28 8.58 19.13
N GLU A 22 -5.31 7.98 18.56
CA GLU A 22 -6.56 8.65 18.22
C GLU A 22 -7.71 8.08 19.06
N ASP A 23 -8.63 8.94 19.52
CA ASP A 23 -9.78 8.55 20.35
C ASP A 23 -11.08 8.53 19.53
N PHE A 24 -11.75 7.39 19.54
CA PHE A 24 -13.03 7.15 18.88
C PHE A 24 -14.13 6.91 19.93
N ASN A 25 -14.64 7.98 20.52
CA ASN A 25 -15.68 7.92 21.56
C ASN A 25 -15.29 7.00 22.75
N GLY A 26 -14.04 7.15 23.23
CA GLY A 26 -13.50 6.37 24.33
C GLY A 26 -12.73 5.11 23.93
N GLN A 27 -12.79 4.71 22.67
CA GLN A 27 -11.97 3.64 22.11
C GLN A 27 -10.69 4.22 21.53
N LYS A 28 -9.56 3.99 22.19
CA LYS A 28 -8.24 4.50 21.76
C LYS A 28 -7.56 3.53 20.79
N VAL A 29 -7.27 4.01 19.59
CA VAL A 29 -6.40 3.33 18.63
C VAL A 29 -4.99 3.91 18.74
N ARG A 30 -4.01 3.07 19.08
CA ARG A 30 -2.68 3.53 19.50
C ARG A 30 -1.65 3.46 18.38
N CYS A 31 -0.74 4.41 18.42
CA CYS A 31 0.52 4.33 17.69
C CYS A 31 1.48 3.35 18.38
N VAL A 32 2.48 2.85 17.63
CA VAL A 32 3.59 2.06 18.17
C VAL A 32 4.39 2.88 19.20
N ALA A 33 4.60 4.17 18.94
CA ALA A 33 5.14 5.11 19.91
C ALA A 33 4.02 5.59 20.83
N ARG A 34 3.93 5.00 22.01
CA ARG A 34 2.85 5.26 22.98
C ARG A 34 2.80 6.69 23.51
N TYR A 35 3.93 7.40 23.48
CA TYR A 35 4.08 8.80 23.91
C TYR A 35 4.16 9.76 22.71
N GLY A 36 3.87 9.24 21.51
CA GLY A 36 3.93 9.99 20.27
C GLY A 36 5.32 10.05 19.63
N HIS A 37 5.34 10.32 18.33
CA HIS A 37 6.54 10.63 17.56
C HIS A 37 6.78 12.15 17.48
N GLY A 38 5.80 12.97 17.93
CA GLY A 38 5.78 14.42 17.71
C GLY A 38 5.43 14.76 16.25
N ILE A 39 6.04 15.81 15.72
CA ILE A 39 5.73 16.29 14.38
C ILE A 39 6.31 15.38 13.31
N GLU A 40 5.43 14.78 12.50
CA GLU A 40 5.70 13.87 11.41
C GLU A 40 5.46 14.56 10.05
N THR A 41 6.47 14.55 9.16
CA THR A 41 6.25 14.83 7.74
C THR A 41 5.67 13.59 7.06
N VAL A 42 5.12 13.72 5.85
CA VAL A 42 4.60 12.58 5.07
C VAL A 42 5.68 11.49 4.88
N ARG A 43 6.92 11.88 4.60
CA ARG A 43 8.07 10.97 4.50
C ARG A 43 8.36 10.28 5.85
N LYS A 44 8.48 11.07 6.90
CA LYS A 44 8.84 10.59 8.24
C LYS A 44 7.78 9.64 8.79
N THR A 45 6.50 9.89 8.53
CA THR A 45 5.39 8.98 8.87
C THR A 45 5.60 7.55 8.33
N LEU A 46 6.13 7.42 7.09
CA LEU A 46 6.44 6.10 6.52
C LEU A 46 7.72 5.52 7.12
N MET A 47 8.74 6.33 7.38
CA MET A 47 10.02 5.91 7.99
C MET A 47 9.81 5.35 9.39
N ASP A 48 9.02 6.03 10.22
CA ASP A 48 8.76 5.66 11.61
C ASP A 48 7.57 4.70 11.76
N SER A 49 6.89 4.40 10.64
CA SER A 49 5.65 3.59 10.65
C SER A 49 4.60 4.15 11.62
N CYS A 50 4.42 5.46 11.63
CA CYS A 50 3.55 6.16 12.55
C CYS A 50 2.07 5.92 12.24
N ASN A 51 1.38 5.11 13.06
CA ASN A 51 -0.04 4.82 12.85
C ASN A 51 -0.90 6.07 13.01
N ASP A 52 -0.60 6.91 14.02
CA ASP A 52 -1.37 8.11 14.32
C ASP A 52 -1.35 9.09 13.13
N ALA A 53 -0.19 9.46 12.61
CA ALA A 53 -0.09 10.32 11.44
C ALA A 53 -0.78 9.71 10.19
N ILE A 54 -0.76 8.38 10.02
CA ILE A 54 -1.48 7.69 8.96
C ILE A 54 -3.00 7.79 9.16
N MET A 55 -3.51 7.68 10.38
CA MET A 55 -4.93 7.89 10.69
C MET A 55 -5.37 9.31 10.34
N GLN A 56 -4.60 10.33 10.77
CA GLN A 56 -4.85 11.72 10.43
C GLN A 56 -4.84 11.97 8.90
N MET A 57 -3.91 11.34 8.18
CA MET A 57 -3.92 11.39 6.70
C MET A 57 -5.20 10.78 6.12
N SER A 58 -5.67 9.66 6.67
CA SER A 58 -6.88 9.00 6.16
C SER A 58 -8.12 9.87 6.27
N TYR A 59 -8.23 10.68 7.32
CA TYR A 59 -9.35 11.64 7.46
C TYR A 59 -9.30 12.73 6.41
N LYS A 60 -8.11 13.22 6.05
CA LYS A 60 -7.96 14.20 4.99
C LYS A 60 -8.27 13.61 3.60
N ILE A 61 -7.93 12.35 3.38
CA ILE A 61 -8.23 11.61 2.15
C ILE A 61 -9.75 11.37 2.04
N GLY A 62 -10.38 11.00 3.17
CA GLY A 62 -11.78 10.64 3.25
C GLY A 62 -12.08 9.22 2.74
N LYS A 63 -13.17 8.64 3.25
CA LYS A 63 -13.53 7.24 2.98
C LYS A 63 -13.78 6.95 1.48
N ASN A 64 -14.32 7.92 0.74
CA ASN A 64 -14.61 7.74 -0.69
C ASN A 64 -13.34 7.50 -1.51
N HIS A 65 -12.38 8.41 -1.45
CA HIS A 65 -11.10 8.23 -2.14
C HIS A 65 -10.33 7.02 -1.59
N PHE A 66 -10.42 6.76 -0.28
CA PHE A 66 -9.71 5.64 0.33
C PHE A 66 -10.18 4.30 -0.24
N THR A 67 -11.50 4.04 -0.25
CA THR A 67 -12.08 2.80 -0.78
C THR A 67 -11.93 2.69 -2.30
N GLU A 68 -12.09 3.80 -3.02
CA GLU A 68 -11.83 3.86 -4.46
C GLU A 68 -10.42 3.39 -4.79
N TYR A 69 -9.40 3.90 -4.06
CA TYR A 69 -8.02 3.52 -4.30
C TYR A 69 -7.67 2.11 -3.83
N GLN A 70 -8.33 1.56 -2.81
CA GLN A 70 -8.22 0.12 -2.52
C GLN A 70 -8.64 -0.70 -3.74
N SER A 71 -9.74 -0.34 -4.39
CA SER A 71 -10.21 -0.99 -5.62
C SER A 71 -9.29 -0.74 -6.82
N ILE A 72 -8.74 0.49 -6.96
CA ILE A 72 -7.76 0.82 -8.01
C ILE A 72 -6.50 -0.05 -7.88
N TYR A 73 -6.03 -0.30 -6.66
CA TYR A 73 -4.89 -1.19 -6.40
C TYR A 73 -5.22 -2.69 -6.48
N GLY A 74 -6.48 -3.05 -6.80
CA GLY A 74 -6.92 -4.43 -7.00
C GLY A 74 -7.30 -5.18 -5.74
N PHE A 75 -7.39 -4.52 -4.58
CA PHE A 75 -7.88 -5.16 -3.35
C PHE A 75 -9.36 -5.50 -3.48
N GLY A 76 -9.75 -6.67 -2.97
CA GLY A 76 -11.11 -7.19 -3.09
C GLY A 76 -11.46 -7.77 -4.47
N GLN A 77 -10.53 -7.76 -5.44
CA GLN A 77 -10.76 -8.24 -6.80
C GLN A 77 -9.83 -9.42 -7.12
N LYS A 78 -10.28 -10.34 -7.98
CA LYS A 78 -9.38 -11.36 -8.52
C LYS A 78 -8.35 -10.69 -9.42
N THR A 79 -7.09 -11.07 -9.25
CA THR A 79 -5.97 -10.56 -10.06
C THR A 79 -5.93 -11.17 -11.46
N GLY A 80 -6.56 -12.34 -11.61
CA GLY A 80 -6.51 -13.12 -12.85
C GLY A 80 -5.17 -13.80 -13.08
N ILE A 81 -4.42 -14.11 -11.99
CA ILE A 81 -3.20 -14.91 -12.08
C ILE A 81 -3.49 -16.26 -12.73
N ASP A 82 -2.55 -16.78 -13.50
CA ASP A 82 -2.63 -18.03 -14.25
C ASP A 82 -2.55 -19.30 -13.37
N LEU A 83 -3.08 -19.22 -12.13
CA LEU A 83 -3.18 -20.33 -11.20
C LEU A 83 -4.64 -20.60 -10.82
N PRO A 84 -5.03 -21.88 -10.62
CA PRO A 84 -6.33 -22.23 -10.07
C PRO A 84 -6.45 -21.84 -8.60
N GLY A 85 -7.68 -21.63 -8.11
CA GLY A 85 -7.96 -21.44 -6.69
C GLY A 85 -7.73 -20.04 -6.15
N GLU A 86 -7.64 -19.02 -7.00
CA GLU A 86 -7.56 -17.63 -6.54
C GLU A 86 -8.78 -17.26 -5.69
N ALA A 87 -8.53 -16.84 -4.44
CA ALA A 87 -9.58 -16.51 -3.49
C ALA A 87 -10.35 -15.22 -3.88
N ASN A 88 -11.64 -15.21 -3.62
CA ASN A 88 -12.45 -13.99 -3.70
C ASN A 88 -12.44 -13.29 -2.34
N THR A 89 -11.92 -12.08 -2.28
CA THR A 89 -11.80 -11.27 -1.06
C THR A 89 -12.76 -10.06 -1.03
N ALA A 90 -13.71 -9.98 -1.96
CA ALA A 90 -14.62 -8.83 -2.07
C ALA A 90 -15.41 -8.57 -0.78
N SER A 91 -15.91 -9.63 -0.13
CA SER A 91 -16.65 -9.55 1.14
C SER A 91 -15.78 -9.21 2.37
N LEU A 92 -14.48 -9.17 2.21
CA LEU A 92 -13.51 -8.85 3.26
C LEU A 92 -13.04 -7.37 3.19
N MET A 93 -13.61 -6.60 2.26
CA MET A 93 -13.38 -5.17 2.09
C MET A 93 -14.59 -4.39 2.57
N TYR A 94 -14.36 -3.25 3.21
CA TYR A 94 -15.44 -2.35 3.60
C TYR A 94 -16.04 -1.66 2.37
N GLN A 95 -17.36 -1.57 2.36
CA GLN A 95 -18.07 -0.67 1.46
C GLN A 95 -18.05 0.75 2.05
N VAL A 96 -18.14 1.76 1.17
CA VAL A 96 -18.11 3.17 1.60
C VAL A 96 -19.17 3.48 2.65
N GLU A 97 -20.38 2.95 2.44
CA GLU A 97 -21.56 3.18 3.29
C GLU A 97 -21.35 2.67 4.71
N ASP A 98 -20.70 1.51 4.84
CA ASP A 98 -20.53 0.80 6.11
C ASP A 98 -19.27 1.24 6.88
N MET A 99 -18.34 1.96 6.22
CA MET A 99 -17.07 2.37 6.80
C MET A 99 -17.24 3.49 7.82
N LYS A 100 -17.05 3.18 9.08
CA LYS A 100 -17.03 4.14 10.21
C LYS A 100 -15.67 4.82 10.31
N PRO A 101 -15.55 5.96 11.03
CA PRO A 101 -14.26 6.63 11.21
C PRO A 101 -13.14 5.74 11.75
N ILE A 102 -13.43 4.87 12.71
CA ILE A 102 -12.46 3.92 13.27
C ILE A 102 -12.02 2.86 12.23
N ASP A 103 -12.93 2.43 11.35
CA ASP A 103 -12.63 1.46 10.30
C ASP A 103 -11.70 2.10 9.26
N LEU A 104 -11.96 3.35 8.85
CA LEU A 104 -11.09 4.10 7.96
C LEU A 104 -9.69 4.27 8.57
N ALA A 105 -9.62 4.64 9.85
CA ALA A 105 -8.38 4.83 10.57
C ALA A 105 -7.55 3.54 10.62
N THR A 106 -8.16 2.43 11.04
CA THR A 106 -7.46 1.14 11.16
C THR A 106 -7.09 0.54 9.81
N ASN A 107 -7.95 0.66 8.80
CA ASN A 107 -7.63 0.27 7.43
C ASN A 107 -6.42 1.03 6.88
N ALA A 108 -6.25 2.30 7.25
CA ALA A 108 -5.19 3.15 6.72
C ALA A 108 -3.78 2.66 7.06
N PHE A 109 -3.60 1.99 8.22
CA PHE A 109 -2.33 1.37 8.60
C PHE A 109 -2.31 -0.16 8.46
N GLY A 110 -3.31 -0.76 7.75
CA GLY A 110 -3.28 -2.16 7.33
C GLY A 110 -3.98 -3.14 8.26
N GLN A 111 -5.00 -2.70 9.02
CA GLN A 111 -5.82 -3.54 9.89
C GLN A 111 -7.27 -3.60 9.38
N ASN A 112 -8.05 -4.59 9.86
CA ASN A 112 -9.49 -4.72 9.61
C ASN A 112 -9.91 -4.96 8.14
N TYR A 113 -9.01 -5.42 7.27
CA TYR A 113 -9.36 -5.97 5.96
C TYR A 113 -8.42 -7.11 5.60
N ASN A 114 -8.82 -7.96 4.67
CA ASN A 114 -8.00 -9.06 4.20
C ASN A 114 -7.86 -9.03 2.67
N CYS A 115 -6.65 -9.26 2.22
CA CYS A 115 -6.34 -9.42 0.79
C CYS A 115 -5.41 -10.62 0.61
N THR A 116 -5.34 -11.14 -0.63
CA THR A 116 -4.36 -12.17 -0.94
C THR A 116 -2.96 -11.57 -1.08
N MET A 117 -1.94 -12.41 -0.88
CA MET A 117 -0.55 -11.97 -1.11
C MET A 117 -0.34 -11.51 -2.56
N VAL A 118 -1.00 -12.14 -3.53
CA VAL A 118 -0.92 -11.77 -4.94
C VAL A 118 -1.54 -10.39 -5.18
N GLN A 119 -2.70 -10.09 -4.56
CA GLN A 119 -3.28 -8.74 -4.61
C GLN A 119 -2.33 -7.70 -4.03
N MET A 120 -1.72 -8.00 -2.87
CA MET A 120 -0.76 -7.10 -2.22
C MET A 120 0.46 -6.84 -3.11
N VAL A 121 1.07 -7.89 -3.67
CA VAL A 121 2.25 -7.76 -4.54
C VAL A 121 1.92 -6.98 -5.81
N SER A 122 0.79 -7.28 -6.47
CA SER A 122 0.39 -6.61 -7.71
C SER A 122 0.06 -5.13 -7.47
N GLY A 123 -0.70 -4.82 -6.39
CA GLY A 123 -1.00 -3.45 -6.01
C GLY A 123 0.27 -2.67 -5.64
N PHE A 124 1.15 -3.26 -4.82
CA PHE A 124 2.40 -2.62 -4.42
C PHE A 124 3.36 -2.42 -5.61
N ALA A 125 3.46 -3.38 -6.51
CA ALA A 125 4.27 -3.26 -7.72
C ALA A 125 3.84 -2.04 -8.56
N SER A 126 2.52 -1.78 -8.67
CA SER A 126 2.03 -0.62 -9.39
C SER A 126 2.42 0.72 -8.74
N LEU A 127 2.67 0.76 -7.43
CA LEU A 127 3.13 1.98 -6.75
C LEU A 127 4.58 2.36 -7.11
N ILE A 128 5.40 1.40 -7.51
CA ILE A 128 6.86 1.59 -7.66
C ILE A 128 7.36 1.46 -9.11
N ASN A 129 6.50 1.11 -10.05
CA ASN A 129 6.84 0.88 -11.47
C ASN A 129 6.37 1.99 -12.42
N GLY A 130 6.01 3.17 -11.89
CA GLY A 130 5.44 4.26 -12.68
C GLY A 130 3.91 4.27 -12.69
N GLY A 131 3.26 3.44 -11.87
CA GLY A 131 1.81 3.43 -11.66
C GLY A 131 1.05 2.42 -12.52
N THR A 132 1.72 1.57 -13.29
CA THR A 132 1.05 0.57 -14.13
C THR A 132 0.73 -0.70 -13.34
N TYR A 133 -0.54 -1.08 -13.29
CA TYR A 133 -0.98 -2.36 -12.75
C TYR A 133 -0.92 -3.42 -13.84
N TYR A 134 -0.10 -4.45 -13.63
CA TYR A 134 0.02 -5.60 -14.52
C TYR A 134 -0.77 -6.79 -13.98
N GLN A 135 -1.37 -7.57 -14.88
CA GLN A 135 -1.93 -8.87 -14.53
C GLN A 135 -0.77 -9.81 -14.13
N PRO A 136 -0.77 -10.34 -12.89
CA PRO A 136 0.30 -11.26 -12.48
C PRO A 136 0.21 -12.57 -13.24
N HIS A 137 1.37 -13.17 -13.57
CA HIS A 137 1.48 -14.48 -14.20
C HIS A 137 2.76 -15.18 -13.72
N LEU A 138 2.75 -16.51 -13.69
CA LEU A 138 3.90 -17.35 -13.36
C LEU A 138 4.50 -18.00 -14.60
N VAL A 139 3.65 -18.34 -15.58
CA VAL A 139 4.10 -18.91 -16.83
C VAL A 139 4.64 -17.80 -17.72
N THR A 140 5.92 -17.85 -18.02
CA THR A 140 6.56 -16.92 -18.97
C THR A 140 6.73 -17.54 -20.35
N LYS A 141 6.87 -18.88 -20.42
CA LYS A 141 7.10 -19.59 -21.67
C LYS A 141 6.65 -21.04 -21.57
N ILE A 142 6.11 -21.58 -22.63
CA ILE A 142 5.80 -23.02 -22.82
C ILE A 142 6.70 -23.55 -23.92
N THR A 143 7.36 -24.68 -23.65
CA THR A 143 8.23 -25.37 -24.62
C THR A 143 7.77 -26.80 -24.85
N ASP A 144 8.10 -27.37 -26.00
CA ASP A 144 7.94 -28.80 -26.29
C ASP A 144 9.02 -29.64 -25.61
N SER A 145 8.96 -30.97 -25.77
CA SER A 145 9.91 -31.90 -25.19
C SER A 145 11.35 -31.81 -25.77
N THR A 146 11.50 -31.09 -26.89
CA THR A 146 12.79 -30.83 -27.54
C THR A 146 13.38 -29.47 -27.22
N GLY A 147 12.63 -28.65 -26.44
CA GLY A 147 13.06 -27.32 -25.98
C GLY A 147 12.62 -26.17 -26.91
N ASN A 148 11.89 -26.45 -28.00
CA ASN A 148 11.36 -25.39 -28.86
C ASN A 148 10.23 -24.64 -28.19
N THR A 149 10.22 -23.32 -28.35
CA THR A 149 9.17 -22.47 -27.79
C THR A 149 7.85 -22.68 -28.55
N ILE A 150 6.81 -23.13 -27.82
CA ILE A 150 5.44 -23.22 -28.32
C ILE A 150 4.73 -21.88 -28.15
N SER A 151 4.89 -21.22 -26.99
CA SER A 151 4.22 -19.99 -26.64
C SER A 151 5.04 -19.18 -25.64
N THR A 152 4.94 -17.84 -25.72
CA THR A 152 5.48 -16.89 -24.75
C THR A 152 4.34 -16.07 -24.18
N VAL A 153 4.36 -15.82 -22.88
CA VAL A 153 3.39 -14.95 -22.19
C VAL A 153 4.02 -13.58 -21.99
N GLU A 154 3.44 -12.57 -22.66
CA GLU A 154 3.89 -11.19 -22.52
C GLU A 154 3.22 -10.50 -21.31
N PRO A 155 3.92 -9.57 -20.63
CA PRO A 155 3.35 -8.77 -19.57
C PRO A 155 2.12 -7.98 -20.04
N LYS A 156 0.97 -8.17 -19.37
CA LYS A 156 -0.29 -7.49 -19.71
C LYS A 156 -0.56 -6.35 -18.78
N ALA A 157 -0.39 -5.10 -19.26
CA ALA A 157 -0.84 -3.90 -18.55
C ALA A 157 -2.38 -3.86 -18.52
N VAL A 158 -2.95 -3.64 -17.33
CA VAL A 158 -4.40 -3.64 -17.11
C VAL A 158 -4.92 -2.22 -16.96
N LYS A 159 -4.26 -1.41 -16.12
CA LYS A 159 -4.69 -0.05 -15.80
C LYS A 159 -3.56 0.79 -15.23
N GLN A 160 -3.72 2.11 -15.26
CA GLN A 160 -2.88 3.06 -14.52
C GLN A 160 -3.50 3.30 -13.14
N THR A 161 -2.73 3.17 -12.07
CA THR A 161 -3.18 3.34 -10.68
C THR A 161 -2.85 4.72 -10.13
N ILE A 162 -1.67 5.22 -10.44
CA ILE A 162 -1.16 6.54 -10.05
C ILE A 162 -0.27 7.12 -11.15
N SER A 163 0.00 8.41 -11.10
CA SER A 163 0.94 9.07 -12.01
C SER A 163 2.39 8.64 -11.75
N GLN A 164 3.24 8.81 -12.77
CA GLN A 164 4.70 8.61 -12.66
C GLN A 164 5.29 9.45 -11.52
N SER A 165 4.85 10.71 -11.39
CA SER A 165 5.36 11.62 -10.36
C SER A 165 5.04 11.15 -8.93
N THR A 166 3.84 10.61 -8.71
CA THR A 166 3.47 10.01 -7.42
C THR A 166 4.27 8.73 -7.16
N SER A 167 4.44 7.89 -8.17
CA SER A 167 5.27 6.67 -8.08
C SER A 167 6.71 6.99 -7.69
N ASP A 168 7.34 7.95 -8.34
CA ASP A 168 8.72 8.37 -8.04
C ASP A 168 8.86 8.88 -6.60
N LYS A 169 7.88 9.65 -6.14
CA LYS A 169 7.83 10.14 -4.76
C LYS A 169 7.68 9.01 -3.74
N ILE A 170 6.78 8.05 -4.00
CA ILE A 170 6.61 6.88 -3.14
C ILE A 170 7.89 6.05 -3.09
N ARG A 171 8.57 5.84 -4.22
CA ARG A 171 9.87 5.13 -4.25
C ARG A 171 10.91 5.82 -3.37
N ASP A 172 11.02 7.14 -3.47
CA ASP A 172 11.94 7.94 -2.65
C ASP A 172 11.63 7.80 -1.15
N TYR A 173 10.34 7.84 -0.76
CA TYR A 173 9.95 7.62 0.64
C TYR A 173 10.26 6.20 1.11
N LEU A 174 9.99 5.18 0.29
CA LEU A 174 10.30 3.79 0.63
C LEU A 174 11.81 3.52 0.74
N GLN A 175 12.64 4.21 -0.04
CA GLN A 175 14.09 4.18 0.12
C GLN A 175 14.51 4.79 1.47
N SER A 176 13.89 5.88 1.89
CA SER A 176 14.15 6.49 3.20
C SER A 176 13.80 5.54 4.36
N VAL A 177 12.72 4.74 4.23
CA VAL A 177 12.35 3.71 5.23
C VAL A 177 13.48 2.70 5.44
N VAL A 178 14.12 2.24 4.36
CA VAL A 178 15.23 1.27 4.45
C VAL A 178 16.54 1.95 4.83
N LYS A 179 16.77 3.17 4.38
CA LYS A 179 18.03 3.89 4.63
C LYS A 179 18.15 4.36 6.07
N GLU A 180 17.07 4.90 6.65
CA GLU A 180 17.08 5.65 7.91
C GLU A 180 15.89 5.32 8.85
N GLY A 181 14.89 4.55 8.38
CA GLY A 181 13.67 4.25 9.13
C GLY A 181 13.62 2.83 9.70
N THR A 182 12.40 2.37 9.98
CA THR A 182 12.11 1.06 10.57
C THR A 182 12.52 -0.14 9.71
N GLY A 183 12.78 0.08 8.43
CA GLY A 183 13.23 -0.95 7.47
C GLY A 183 14.74 -1.13 7.38
N ASN A 184 15.54 -0.50 8.23
CA ASN A 184 17.01 -0.46 8.12
C ASN A 184 17.69 -1.85 8.19
N THR A 185 17.06 -2.83 8.82
CA THR A 185 17.55 -4.22 8.88
C THR A 185 17.51 -4.93 7.53
N ALA A 186 16.76 -4.41 6.55
CA ALA A 186 16.69 -4.95 5.19
C ALA A 186 17.78 -4.38 4.27
N LYS A 187 18.58 -3.42 4.74
CA LYS A 187 19.63 -2.78 3.94
C LYS A 187 20.70 -3.79 3.52
N VAL A 188 21.04 -3.75 2.23
CA VAL A 188 22.14 -4.53 1.65
C VAL A 188 23.12 -3.56 0.99
N ASP A 189 24.39 -3.64 1.36
CA ASP A 189 25.43 -2.75 0.82
C ASP A 189 25.60 -2.97 -0.69
N GLY A 190 25.75 -1.87 -1.41
CA GLY A 190 25.85 -1.86 -2.87
C GLY A 190 24.49 -1.87 -3.61
N TYR A 191 23.36 -1.96 -2.89
CA TYR A 191 22.03 -1.93 -3.49
C TYR A 191 21.20 -0.74 -3.01
N SER A 192 20.46 -0.13 -3.94
CA SER A 192 19.39 0.85 -3.60
C SER A 192 18.11 0.11 -3.34
N MET A 193 17.65 0.08 -2.10
CA MET A 193 16.48 -0.67 -1.67
C MET A 193 15.41 0.26 -1.09
N GLY A 194 14.16 -0.08 -1.34
CA GLY A 194 13.00 0.55 -0.73
C GLY A 194 12.04 -0.50 -0.20
N GLY A 195 11.33 -0.20 0.87
CA GLY A 195 10.39 -1.14 1.46
C GLY A 195 9.54 -0.50 2.54
N LYS A 196 8.59 -1.27 3.07
CA LYS A 196 7.79 -0.88 4.24
C LYS A 196 7.63 -2.09 5.15
N THR A 197 7.89 -1.89 6.43
CA THR A 197 7.62 -2.90 7.46
C THR A 197 6.12 -3.14 7.60
N GLY A 198 5.72 -4.38 7.85
CA GLY A 198 4.35 -4.78 8.14
C GLY A 198 4.26 -5.52 9.47
N THR A 199 3.19 -5.24 10.23
CA THR A 199 2.82 -5.99 11.44
C THR A 199 1.32 -6.15 11.43
N ALA A 200 0.84 -7.39 11.35
CA ALA A 200 -0.58 -7.73 11.46
C ALA A 200 -0.82 -8.56 12.72
N GLN A 201 -1.95 -8.31 13.38
CA GLN A 201 -2.45 -9.11 14.51
C GLN A 201 -3.75 -9.79 14.13
#